data_48bc407b651dde3cc388f584e19011d9
#
_entry.id   48bc407b651dde3cc388f584e19011d9
#
_cell.length_a   1.000
_cell.length_b   1.000
_cell.length_c   1.000
_cell.angle_alpha   90.00
_cell.angle_beta   90.00
_cell.angle_gamma   90.00
#
_symmetry.space_group_name_H-M   'P 1'
#
loop_
_entity.id
_entity.type
_entity.pdbx_description
1 polymer ?
#
loop_
_entity_poly.entity_id
_entity_poly.type
_entity_poly.pdbx_seq_one_letter_code
_entity_poly.pdbx_strand_id
1 'polypeptide(L)'
;MLLVDDSKFLRMANEIALSKAGFEVSTAADGEEALQVVNYKLPDIILLDMMLPKISGPEVLRALKANPATMDIPVIVLTSLSQRNEEKLLSEGAAAYFEKSTLGLDKNSDRLVATVETVLGRVNHQKSLNLRLQALARKKRPTDD
;
A
#
# COMPACT_ATOMS: atom_id res chain seq x y z
N MET A 1 1.22 0.16 8.80
CA MET A 1 1.30 0.94 7.54
C MET A 1 2.70 1.49 7.34
N LEU A 2 3.21 1.42 6.13
CA LEU A 2 4.48 2.03 5.76
C LEU A 2 4.23 3.16 4.75
N LEU A 3 4.74 4.34 5.05
CA LEU A 3 4.71 5.51 4.16
C LEU A 3 6.12 5.79 3.63
N VAL A 4 6.28 5.70 2.32
CA VAL A 4 7.55 5.92 1.64
C VAL A 4 7.49 7.17 0.79
N ASP A 5 8.22 8.20 1.19
CA ASP A 5 8.27 9.49 0.49
C ASP A 5 9.61 10.16 0.81
N ASP A 6 10.32 10.64 -0.20
CA ASP A 6 11.60 11.32 0.00
C ASP A 6 11.44 12.78 0.46
N SER A 7 10.29 13.38 0.28
CA SER A 7 9.98 14.72 0.77
C SER A 7 9.71 14.67 2.28
N LYS A 8 10.60 15.20 3.07
CA LYS A 8 10.44 15.28 4.52
C LYS A 8 9.15 15.98 4.92
N PHE A 9 8.83 17.08 4.25
CA PHE A 9 7.63 17.86 4.53
C PHE A 9 6.35 17.06 4.26
N LEU A 10 6.22 16.46 3.08
CA LEU A 10 5.05 15.66 2.72
C LEU A 10 4.95 14.39 3.57
N ARG A 11 6.07 13.75 3.84
CA ARG A 11 6.12 12.56 4.68
C ARG A 11 5.60 12.86 6.10
N MET A 12 6.05 13.96 6.70
CA MET A 12 5.59 14.36 8.03
C MET A 12 4.11 14.74 8.03
N ALA A 13 3.66 15.50 7.04
CA ALA A 13 2.26 15.93 6.95
C ALA A 13 1.32 14.74 6.79
N ASN A 14 1.66 13.80 5.93
CA ASN A 14 0.87 12.59 5.72
C ASN A 14 0.93 11.63 6.91
N GLU A 15 2.08 11.51 7.55
CA GLU A 15 2.20 10.72 8.78
C GLU A 15 1.27 11.22 9.87
N ILE A 16 1.23 12.54 10.07
CA ILE A 16 0.33 13.17 11.06
C ILE A 16 -1.13 12.88 10.71
N ALA A 17 -1.53 13.07 9.47
CA ALA A 17 -2.90 12.86 9.02
C ALA A 17 -3.34 11.40 9.19
N LEU A 18 -2.49 10.47 8.79
CA LEU A 18 -2.76 9.03 8.91
C LEU A 18 -2.80 8.57 10.37
N SER A 19 -1.89 9.10 11.19
CA SER A 19 -1.88 8.80 12.64
C SER A 19 -3.14 9.32 13.33
N LYS A 20 -3.61 10.49 12.97
CA LYS A 20 -4.89 11.05 13.48
C LYS A 20 -6.09 10.20 13.08
N ALA A 21 -6.03 9.55 11.93
CA ALA A 21 -7.07 8.63 11.48
C ALA A 21 -7.04 7.27 12.16
N GLY A 22 -6.07 7.04 13.05
CA GLY A 22 -5.97 5.81 13.86
C GLY A 22 -4.98 4.78 13.33
N PHE A 23 -4.20 5.09 12.29
CA PHE A 23 -3.21 4.16 11.75
C PHE A 23 -1.88 4.24 12.48
N GLU A 24 -1.25 3.10 12.68
CA GLU A 24 0.15 3.00 13.10
C GLU A 24 1.03 3.17 11.87
N VAL A 25 1.81 4.26 11.83
CA VAL A 25 2.59 4.63 10.65
C VAL A 25 4.09 4.49 10.90
N SER A 26 4.76 3.71 10.07
CA SER A 26 6.22 3.72 9.94
C SER A 26 6.57 4.47 8.66
N THR A 27 7.73 5.08 8.61
CA THR A 27 8.14 5.88 7.45
C THR A 27 9.47 5.42 6.88
N ALA A 28 9.67 5.68 5.58
CA ALA A 28 10.95 5.50 4.91
C ALA A 28 11.16 6.65 3.93
N ALA A 29 12.41 7.09 3.78
CA ALA A 29 12.77 8.23 2.96
C ALA A 29 13.30 7.84 1.57
N ASP A 30 13.61 6.57 1.36
CA ASP A 30 14.12 6.04 0.09
C ASP A 30 13.71 4.59 -0.11
N GLY A 31 13.95 4.06 -1.31
CA GLY A 31 13.54 2.70 -1.66
C GLY A 31 14.30 1.61 -0.91
N GLU A 32 15.56 1.83 -0.61
CA GLU A 32 16.37 0.88 0.16
C GLU A 32 15.85 0.74 1.59
N GLU A 33 15.62 1.88 2.26
CA GLU A 33 15.04 1.91 3.60
C GLU A 33 13.65 1.26 3.61
N ALA A 34 12.84 1.52 2.58
CA ALA A 34 11.52 0.93 2.45
C ALA A 34 11.57 -0.60 2.45
N LEU A 35 12.46 -1.20 1.66
CA LEU A 35 12.61 -2.65 1.61
C LEU A 35 13.12 -3.22 2.93
N GLN A 36 14.02 -2.52 3.62
CA GLN A 36 14.48 -2.91 4.95
C GLN A 36 13.35 -2.92 5.97
N VAL A 37 12.53 -1.85 6.00
CA VAL A 37 11.39 -1.75 6.94
C VAL A 37 10.35 -2.83 6.65
N VAL A 38 10.05 -3.09 5.39
CA VAL A 38 9.09 -4.14 5.01
C VAL A 38 9.53 -5.51 5.49
N ASN A 39 10.80 -5.84 5.31
CA ASN A 39 11.35 -7.12 5.77
C ASN A 39 11.32 -7.27 7.29
N TYR A 40 11.43 -6.16 8.00
CA TYR A 40 11.46 -6.15 9.46
C TYR A 40 10.05 -6.17 10.09
N LYS A 41 9.10 -5.39 9.55
CA LYS A 41 7.79 -5.15 10.18
C LYS A 41 6.60 -5.76 9.44
N LEU A 42 6.70 -6.14 8.18
CA LEU A 42 5.59 -6.65 7.36
C LEU A 42 4.31 -5.80 7.53
N PRO A 43 4.27 -4.58 6.97
CA PRO A 43 3.12 -3.70 7.13
C PRO A 43 1.87 -4.25 6.44
N ASP A 44 0.69 -3.83 6.89
CA ASP A 44 -0.59 -4.22 6.28
C ASP A 44 -0.86 -3.51 4.96
N ILE A 45 -0.26 -2.36 4.75
CA ILE A 45 -0.40 -1.55 3.55
C ILE A 45 0.84 -0.66 3.39
N ILE A 46 1.22 -0.41 2.14
CA ILE A 46 2.35 0.44 1.80
C ILE A 46 1.87 1.58 0.92
N LEU A 47 2.22 2.81 1.29
CA LEU A 47 2.06 4.00 0.46
C LEU A 47 3.43 4.31 -0.12
N LEU A 48 3.56 4.22 -1.44
CA LEU A 48 4.85 4.21 -2.12
C LEU A 48 4.94 5.32 -3.15
N ASP A 49 5.83 6.29 -2.93
CA ASP A 49 6.15 7.31 -3.91
C ASP A 49 6.90 6.68 -5.10
N MET A 50 6.54 7.10 -6.31
CA MET A 50 7.21 6.63 -7.52
C MET A 50 8.59 7.25 -7.73
N MET A 51 8.82 8.46 -7.25
CA MET A 51 10.09 9.16 -7.41
C MET A 51 10.90 9.10 -6.11
N LEU A 52 11.71 8.07 -5.99
CA LEU A 52 12.57 7.85 -4.82
C LEU A 52 14.04 7.81 -5.19
N PRO A 53 14.93 8.28 -4.32
CA PRO A 53 16.37 8.06 -4.49
C PRO A 53 16.75 6.61 -4.19
N LYS A 54 17.95 6.22 -4.62
CA LYS A 54 18.56 4.89 -4.47
C LYS A 54 17.83 3.83 -5.28
N ILE A 55 16.71 3.31 -4.80
CA ILE A 55 15.86 2.35 -5.51
C ILE A 55 14.54 3.06 -5.83
N SER A 56 14.17 3.12 -7.10
CA SER A 56 12.96 3.82 -7.53
C SER A 56 11.68 3.15 -7.03
N GLY A 57 10.58 3.91 -7.00
CA GLY A 57 9.27 3.37 -6.63
C GLY A 57 8.86 2.14 -7.45
N PRO A 58 8.94 2.16 -8.79
CA PRO A 58 8.64 0.98 -9.59
C PRO A 58 9.50 -0.24 -9.26
N GLU A 59 10.79 -0.04 -9.00
CA GLU A 59 11.68 -1.12 -8.59
C GLU A 59 11.31 -1.71 -7.23
N VAL A 60 10.93 -0.85 -6.28
CA VAL A 60 10.43 -1.30 -4.97
C VAL A 60 9.16 -2.13 -5.15
N LEU A 61 8.21 -1.65 -5.97
CA LEU A 61 6.97 -2.37 -6.25
C LEU A 61 7.25 -3.75 -6.83
N ARG A 62 8.14 -3.86 -7.82
CA ARG A 62 8.52 -5.14 -8.42
C ARG A 62 9.16 -6.08 -7.40
N ALA A 63 10.05 -5.57 -6.56
CA ALA A 63 10.69 -6.35 -5.52
C ALA A 63 9.66 -6.91 -4.51
N LEU A 64 8.69 -6.09 -4.11
CA LEU A 64 7.62 -6.51 -3.20
C LEU A 64 6.75 -7.60 -3.83
N LYS A 65 6.39 -7.45 -5.09
CA LYS A 65 5.51 -8.41 -5.79
C LYS A 65 6.22 -9.69 -6.20
N ALA A 66 7.55 -9.66 -6.29
CA ALA A 66 8.36 -10.85 -6.57
C ALA A 66 8.64 -11.71 -5.33
N ASN A 67 8.44 -11.17 -4.13
CA ASN A 67 8.72 -11.87 -2.88
C ASN A 67 7.43 -12.46 -2.30
N PRO A 68 7.32 -13.79 -2.12
CA PRO A 68 6.13 -14.43 -1.56
C PRO A 68 5.71 -13.90 -0.18
N ALA A 69 6.67 -13.43 0.63
CA ALA A 69 6.38 -12.89 1.96
C ALA A 69 5.69 -11.52 1.91
N THR A 70 5.81 -10.78 0.80
CA THR A 70 5.33 -9.39 0.68
C THR A 70 4.36 -9.18 -0.49
N MET A 71 4.22 -10.14 -1.38
CA MET A 71 3.43 -9.98 -2.61
C MET A 71 1.96 -9.67 -2.35
N ASP A 72 1.41 -10.10 -1.23
CA ASP A 72 0.01 -9.88 -0.88
C ASP A 72 -0.24 -8.57 -0.12
N ILE A 73 0.81 -7.84 0.25
CA ILE A 73 0.66 -6.54 0.90
C ILE A 73 0.16 -5.53 -0.15
N PRO A 74 -0.99 -4.88 0.07
CA PRO A 74 -1.48 -3.88 -0.87
C PRO A 74 -0.57 -2.66 -0.91
N VAL A 75 -0.27 -2.19 -2.12
CA VAL A 75 0.57 -1.01 -2.35
C VAL A 75 -0.25 0.06 -3.05
N ILE A 76 -0.37 1.23 -2.41
CA ILE A 76 -0.93 2.42 -3.05
C ILE A 76 0.24 3.23 -3.58
N VAL A 77 0.23 3.47 -4.88
CA VAL A 77 1.27 4.25 -5.55
C VAL A 77 0.93 5.74 -5.47
N LEU A 78 1.88 6.52 -4.96
CA LEU A 78 1.78 7.97 -4.90
C LEU A 78 2.55 8.57 -6.07
N THR A 79 1.93 9.43 -6.85
CA THR A 79 2.59 10.03 -8.01
C THR A 79 2.18 11.50 -8.18
N SER A 80 3.13 12.33 -8.58
CA SER A 80 2.88 13.71 -8.98
C SER A 80 2.61 13.87 -10.47
N LEU A 81 2.78 12.79 -11.24
CA LEU A 81 2.61 12.79 -12.68
C LEU A 81 1.17 12.45 -13.05
N SER A 82 0.68 13.07 -14.13
CA SER A 82 -0.64 12.79 -14.65
C SER A 82 -0.82 11.31 -15.03
N GLN A 83 -2.04 10.87 -15.01
CA GLN A 83 -2.55 9.48 -15.04
C GLN A 83 -2.12 8.57 -16.21
N ARG A 84 -1.17 8.98 -17.04
CA ARG A 84 -0.77 8.22 -18.23
C ARG A 84 -0.22 6.83 -17.94
N ASN A 85 0.22 6.58 -16.71
CA ASN A 85 0.84 5.32 -16.31
C ASN A 85 -0.01 4.51 -15.34
N GLU A 86 -1.25 4.91 -15.08
CA GLU A 86 -2.13 4.24 -14.12
C GLU A 86 -2.32 2.77 -14.45
N GLU A 87 -2.67 2.46 -15.71
CA GLU A 87 -2.87 1.08 -16.16
C GLU A 87 -1.61 0.24 -15.99
N LYS A 88 -0.45 0.82 -16.31
CA LYS A 88 0.82 0.14 -16.16
C LYS A 88 1.13 -0.18 -14.69
N LEU A 89 0.90 0.77 -13.80
CA LEU A 89 1.15 0.59 -12.36
C LEU A 89 0.21 -0.46 -11.77
N LEU A 90 -1.05 -0.45 -12.15
CA LEU A 90 -2.01 -1.47 -11.73
C LEU A 90 -1.64 -2.84 -12.28
N SER A 91 -1.16 -2.92 -13.52
CA SER A 91 -0.70 -4.19 -14.12
C SER A 91 0.55 -4.73 -13.43
N GLU A 92 1.37 -3.88 -12.85
CA GLU A 92 2.56 -4.26 -12.08
C GLU A 92 2.23 -4.66 -10.63
N GLY A 93 0.97 -4.60 -10.24
CA GLY A 93 0.51 -5.10 -8.95
C GLY A 93 0.14 -4.04 -7.92
N ALA A 94 0.08 -2.75 -8.30
CA ALA A 94 -0.42 -1.72 -7.40
C ALA A 94 -1.91 -1.94 -7.12
N ALA A 95 -2.32 -1.80 -5.85
CA ALA A 95 -3.72 -1.95 -5.46
C ALA A 95 -4.54 -0.71 -5.81
N ALA A 96 -3.91 0.45 -5.80
CA ALA A 96 -4.52 1.73 -6.14
C ALA A 96 -3.44 2.74 -6.49
N TYR A 97 -3.89 3.83 -7.04
CA TYR A 97 -3.09 4.94 -7.48
C TYR A 97 -3.63 6.21 -6.82
N PHE A 98 -2.74 7.07 -6.38
CA PHE A 98 -3.10 8.33 -5.75
C PHE A 98 -2.23 9.45 -6.29
N GLU A 99 -2.86 10.49 -6.84
CA GLU A 99 -2.15 11.65 -7.36
C GLU A 99 -1.82 12.63 -6.23
N LYS A 100 -0.55 12.96 -6.06
CA LYS A 100 -0.12 14.00 -5.13
C LYS A 100 -0.56 15.36 -5.65
N SER A 101 -1.29 16.11 -4.84
CA SER A 101 -1.64 17.50 -5.13
C SER A 101 -0.76 18.43 -4.31
N THR A 102 -0.27 19.49 -4.94
CA THR A 102 0.48 20.55 -4.26
C THR A 102 -0.44 21.63 -3.68
N LEU A 103 -1.72 21.57 -4.01
CA LEU A 103 -2.72 22.56 -3.56
C LEU A 103 -3.63 21.94 -2.50
N GLY A 104 -3.69 22.57 -1.33
CA GLY A 104 -4.59 22.15 -0.26
C GLY A 104 -4.17 20.85 0.41
N LEU A 105 -3.06 20.87 1.12
CA LEU A 105 -2.53 19.71 1.85
C LEU A 105 -3.57 19.01 2.72
N ASP A 106 -4.45 19.75 3.39
CA ASP A 106 -5.48 19.19 4.25
C ASP A 106 -6.48 18.34 3.46
N LYS A 107 -6.96 18.84 2.32
CA LYS A 107 -7.87 18.09 1.45
C LYS A 107 -7.20 16.88 0.82
N ASN A 108 -5.93 17.01 0.46
CA ASN A 108 -5.17 15.90 -0.10
C ASN A 108 -4.94 14.78 0.93
N SER A 109 -4.67 15.16 2.18
CA SER A 109 -4.52 14.20 3.28
C SER A 109 -5.83 13.47 3.57
N ASP A 110 -6.96 14.14 3.56
CA ASP A 110 -8.28 13.51 3.74
C ASP A 110 -8.58 12.51 2.63
N ARG A 111 -8.26 12.84 1.39
CA ARG A 111 -8.41 11.93 0.24
C ARG A 111 -7.49 10.72 0.38
N LEU A 112 -6.27 10.93 0.83
CA LEU A 112 -5.32 9.84 1.05
C LEU A 112 -5.83 8.87 2.10
N VAL A 113 -6.32 9.39 3.23
CA VAL A 113 -6.93 8.58 4.28
C VAL A 113 -8.11 7.77 3.73
N ALA A 114 -9.00 8.41 2.98
CA ALA A 114 -10.14 7.73 2.36
C ALA A 114 -9.71 6.62 1.39
N THR A 115 -8.67 6.86 0.60
CA THR A 115 -8.11 5.87 -0.33
C THR A 115 -7.55 4.67 0.43
N VAL A 116 -6.80 4.92 1.50
CA VAL A 116 -6.26 3.87 2.37
C VAL A 116 -7.39 3.02 2.96
N GLU A 117 -8.41 3.65 3.50
CA GLU A 117 -9.56 2.95 4.10
C GLU A 117 -10.29 2.10 3.06
N THR A 118 -10.47 2.62 1.86
CA THR A 118 -11.09 1.89 0.75
C THR A 118 -10.29 0.65 0.38
N VAL A 119 -8.98 0.76 0.22
CA VAL A 119 -8.11 -0.36 -0.13
C VAL A 119 -8.11 -1.41 0.99
N LEU A 120 -7.96 -1.00 2.23
CA LEU A 120 -8.00 -1.92 3.37
C LEU A 120 -9.35 -2.61 3.49
N GLY A 121 -10.45 -1.91 3.24
CA GLY A 121 -11.78 -2.48 3.21
C GLY A 121 -11.93 -3.58 2.17
N ARG A 122 -11.40 -3.38 0.96
CA ARG A 122 -11.39 -4.39 -0.11
C ARG A 122 -10.59 -5.62 0.27
N VAL A 123 -9.40 -5.42 0.83
CA VAL A 123 -8.52 -6.51 1.25
C VAL A 123 -9.18 -7.33 2.36
N ASN A 124 -9.75 -6.68 3.36
CA ASN A 124 -10.44 -7.35 4.46
C ASN A 124 -11.67 -8.11 3.97
N HIS A 125 -12.42 -7.53 3.04
CA HIS A 125 -13.57 -8.20 2.43
C HIS A 125 -13.13 -9.45 1.66
N GLN A 126 -12.07 -9.37 0.88
CA GLN A 126 -11.53 -10.50 0.12
C GLN A 126 -11.04 -11.61 1.05
N LYS A 127 -10.35 -11.27 2.12
CA LYS A 127 -9.93 -12.24 3.13
C LYS A 127 -11.12 -12.93 3.78
N SER A 128 -12.17 -12.18 4.12
CA SER A 128 -13.40 -12.72 4.69
C SER A 128 -14.10 -13.68 3.74
N LEU A 129 -14.20 -13.34 2.45
CA LEU A 129 -14.76 -14.22 1.43
C LEU A 129 -13.95 -15.51 1.27
N ASN A 130 -12.63 -15.39 1.23
CA ASN A 130 -11.74 -16.55 1.10
C ASN A 130 -11.90 -17.50 2.29
N LEU A 131 -11.98 -16.97 3.50
CA LEU A 131 -12.22 -17.77 4.71
C LEU A 131 -13.57 -18.49 4.67
N ARG A 132 -14.63 -17.81 4.19
CA ARG A 132 -15.96 -18.42 4.02
C ARG A 132 -15.93 -19.54 3.00
N LEU A 133 -15.27 -19.34 1.86
CA LEU A 133 -15.14 -20.34 0.82
C LEU A 133 -14.35 -21.56 1.30
N GLN A 134 -13.28 -21.35 2.06
CA GLN A 134 -12.50 -22.41 2.67
C GLN A 134 -13.34 -23.21 3.69
N ALA A 135 -14.14 -22.54 4.50
CA ALA A 135 -15.02 -23.19 5.45
C ALA A 135 -16.09 -24.05 4.75
N LEU A 136 -16.68 -23.53 3.66
CA LEU A 136 -17.65 -24.29 2.85
C LEU A 136 -16.99 -25.49 2.17
N ALA A 137 -15.79 -25.36 1.65
CA ALA A 137 -15.04 -26.47 1.04
C ALA A 137 -14.74 -27.56 2.06
N ARG A 138 -14.41 -27.21 3.30
CA ARG A 138 -14.19 -28.17 4.38
C ARG A 138 -15.47 -28.96 4.73
N LYS A 139 -16.62 -28.30 4.74
CA LYS A 139 -17.91 -28.94 5.00
C LYS A 139 -18.36 -29.89 3.89
N LYS A 140 -17.92 -29.66 2.65
CA LYS A 140 -18.27 -30.47 1.50
C LYS A 140 -17.32 -31.66 1.24
N ARG A 141 -16.20 -31.73 1.96
CA ARG A 141 -15.31 -32.89 1.86
C ARG A 141 -16.03 -34.11 2.42
N PRO A 142 -16.10 -35.21 1.65
CA PRO A 142 -16.58 -36.46 2.23
C PRO A 142 -15.69 -36.79 3.43
N THR A 143 -16.30 -36.99 4.57
CA THR A 143 -15.60 -37.51 5.72
C THR A 143 -15.07 -38.88 5.34
N ASP A 144 -13.76 -39.05 5.41
CA ASP A 144 -13.15 -40.37 5.31
C ASP A 144 -13.53 -41.14 6.56
N ASP A 145 -14.55 -41.92 6.43
CA ASP A 145 -14.86 -42.92 7.46
C ASP A 145 -14.00 -44.15 7.26
#